data_143c508cf7d6eaa204c06db95cd1d197
#
_entry.id   143c508cf7d6eaa204c06db95cd1d197
#
_cell.length_a   1.000
_cell.length_b   1.000
_cell.length_c   1.000
_cell.angle_alpha   90.00
_cell.angle_beta   90.00
_cell.angle_gamma   90.00
#
_symmetry.space_group_name_H-M   'P 1'
#
loop_
_entity.id
_entity.type
_entity.pdbx_description
1 polymer ?
#
loop_
_entity_poly.entity_id
_entity_poly.type
_entity_poly.pdbx_seq_one_letter_code
_entity_poly.pdbx_strand_id
1 'polypeptide(L)'
;MKQIEKIAAGAGYTCISVGKMAELSEHVLELGPEVKIPGKVFAGAAAGATGAEFSFQSFPAGTETGFLHTHRTHEELYFFLAGEGQMQVDGEIIPVAEGSVVRVAPAPKRSVRNTGNEPLVMLCIQYKEGSFTAEDAADGEILAEPVVW
;
A
#
# COMPACT_ATOMS: atom_id res chain seq x y z
N MET A 1 -7.42 17.10 -8.65
CA MET A 1 -7.21 15.90 -7.81
C MET A 1 -7.54 14.69 -8.65
N LYS A 2 -6.59 13.74 -8.76
CA LYS A 2 -6.75 12.51 -9.53
C LYS A 2 -7.74 11.58 -8.82
N GLN A 3 -8.55 10.87 -9.58
CA GLN A 3 -9.52 9.89 -9.06
C GLN A 3 -9.11 8.49 -9.51
N ILE A 4 -9.52 7.49 -8.74
CA ILE A 4 -9.39 6.09 -9.15
C ILE A 4 -10.39 5.85 -10.29
N GLU A 5 -9.90 5.27 -11.37
CA GLU A 5 -10.72 4.91 -12.53
C GLU A 5 -11.16 3.44 -12.42
N LYS A 6 -12.44 3.17 -12.64
CA LYS A 6 -12.92 1.80 -12.82
C LYS A 6 -12.79 1.42 -14.30
N ILE A 7 -11.89 0.49 -14.59
CA ILE A 7 -11.62 0.01 -15.96
C ILE A 7 -12.66 -1.01 -16.39
N ALA A 8 -12.94 -1.99 -15.50
CA ALA A 8 -13.90 -3.07 -15.79
C ALA A 8 -14.40 -3.69 -14.48
N ALA A 9 -15.57 -4.32 -14.53
CA ALA A 9 -16.10 -5.12 -13.45
C ALA A 9 -17.03 -6.20 -13.98
N GLY A 10 -17.09 -7.32 -13.30
CA GLY A 10 -17.98 -8.44 -13.56
C GLY A 10 -18.46 -9.08 -12.25
N ALA A 11 -19.12 -10.22 -12.35
CA ALA A 11 -19.69 -10.90 -11.17
C ALA A 11 -18.65 -11.33 -10.13
N GLY A 12 -17.40 -11.60 -10.56
CA GLY A 12 -16.33 -12.08 -9.67
C GLY A 12 -15.04 -11.27 -9.71
N TYR A 13 -15.04 -10.08 -10.35
CA TYR A 13 -13.84 -9.26 -10.43
C TYR A 13 -14.14 -7.78 -10.54
N THR A 14 -13.17 -6.96 -10.13
CA THR A 14 -13.12 -5.52 -10.39
C THR A 14 -11.72 -5.15 -10.86
N CYS A 15 -11.62 -4.37 -11.92
CA CYS A 15 -10.38 -3.79 -12.41
C CYS A 15 -10.43 -2.28 -12.23
N ILE A 16 -9.45 -1.73 -11.53
CA ILE A 16 -9.30 -0.29 -11.28
C ILE A 16 -7.92 0.18 -11.72
N SER A 17 -7.78 1.49 -11.90
CA SER A 17 -6.50 2.15 -12.12
C SER A 17 -6.35 3.34 -11.18
N VAL A 18 -5.24 3.42 -10.48
CA VAL A 18 -4.79 4.62 -9.76
C VAL A 18 -3.97 5.56 -10.65
N GLY A 19 -3.78 5.19 -11.92
CA GLY A 19 -2.92 5.87 -12.89
C GLY A 19 -1.48 5.36 -12.82
N LYS A 20 -0.58 6.06 -13.51
CA LYS A 20 0.85 5.72 -13.49
C LYS A 20 1.46 6.03 -12.12
N MET A 21 2.45 5.26 -11.71
CA MET A 21 3.14 5.48 -10.44
C MET A 21 3.77 6.89 -10.34
N ALA A 22 4.27 7.41 -11.47
CA ALA A 22 4.79 8.78 -11.55
C ALA A 22 3.73 9.89 -11.33
N GLU A 23 2.46 9.56 -11.43
CA GLU A 23 1.33 10.48 -11.28
C GLU A 23 0.66 10.37 -9.89
N LEU A 24 1.18 9.54 -9.00
CA LEU A 24 0.61 9.36 -7.66
C LEU A 24 0.57 10.66 -6.86
N SER A 25 1.50 11.60 -7.10
CA SER A 25 1.51 12.92 -6.47
C SER A 25 0.26 13.76 -6.74
N GLU A 26 -0.53 13.41 -7.76
CA GLU A 26 -1.79 14.07 -8.11
C GLU A 26 -2.97 13.63 -7.22
N HIS A 27 -2.82 12.52 -6.49
CA HIS A 27 -3.77 12.10 -5.48
C HIS A 27 -3.56 12.86 -4.18
N VAL A 28 -4.64 13.12 -3.46
CA VAL A 28 -4.59 13.70 -2.11
C VAL A 28 -5.58 12.94 -1.24
N LEU A 29 -5.08 12.29 -0.20
CA LEU A 29 -5.92 11.70 0.82
C LEU A 29 -6.33 12.80 1.81
N GLU A 30 -7.63 12.99 2.01
CA GLU A 30 -8.17 13.89 3.01
C GLU A 30 -8.75 13.11 4.18
N LEU A 31 -8.20 13.32 5.37
CA LEU A 31 -8.65 12.74 6.64
C LEU A 31 -9.26 13.84 7.50
N GLY A 32 -10.46 14.30 7.11
CA GLY A 32 -11.10 15.46 7.72
C GLY A 32 -10.54 16.81 7.19
N PRO A 33 -10.99 17.95 7.77
CA PRO A 33 -10.68 19.26 7.20
C PRO A 33 -9.22 19.69 7.36
N GLU A 34 -8.52 19.16 8.36
CA GLU A 34 -7.18 19.61 8.76
C GLU A 34 -6.04 18.73 8.23
N VAL A 35 -6.33 17.48 7.80
CA VAL A 35 -5.27 16.52 7.43
C VAL A 35 -5.38 16.16 5.96
N LYS A 36 -4.40 16.61 5.18
CA LYS A 36 -4.24 16.27 3.77
C LYS A 36 -2.89 15.60 3.56
N ILE A 37 -2.89 14.44 2.92
CA ILE A 37 -1.69 13.67 2.61
C ILE A 37 -1.55 13.60 1.09
N PRO A 38 -0.73 14.47 0.49
CA PRO A 38 -0.46 14.42 -0.95
C PRO A 38 0.23 13.10 -1.33
N GLY A 39 -0.04 12.63 -2.53
CA GLY A 39 0.59 11.43 -3.08
C GLY A 39 0.04 10.12 -2.52
N LYS A 40 -1.02 10.15 -1.70
CA LYS A 40 -1.60 8.94 -1.10
C LYS A 40 -3.02 8.68 -1.60
N VAL A 41 -3.30 7.41 -1.92
CA VAL A 41 -4.62 6.94 -2.32
C VAL A 41 -4.89 5.54 -1.76
N PHE A 42 -6.03 5.36 -1.08
CA PHE A 42 -6.57 4.05 -0.71
C PHE A 42 -7.37 3.48 -1.87
N ALA A 43 -7.18 2.21 -2.18
CA ALA A 43 -7.74 1.59 -3.37
C ALA A 43 -8.54 0.29 -3.10
N GLY A 44 -8.49 -0.27 -1.90
CA GLY A 44 -9.19 -1.51 -1.54
C GLY A 44 -10.70 -1.41 -1.72
N ALA A 45 -11.32 -0.35 -1.21
CA ALA A 45 -12.77 -0.14 -1.37
C ALA A 45 -13.18 0.03 -2.85
N ALA A 46 -12.38 0.75 -3.65
CA ALA A 46 -12.64 0.92 -5.08
C ALA A 46 -12.50 -0.40 -5.86
N ALA A 47 -11.59 -1.27 -5.43
CA ALA A 47 -11.42 -2.61 -5.98
C ALA A 47 -12.48 -3.61 -5.49
N GLY A 48 -13.25 -3.28 -4.44
CA GLY A 48 -14.18 -4.20 -3.79
C GLY A 48 -13.47 -5.29 -2.96
N ALA A 49 -12.24 -5.02 -2.50
CA ALA A 49 -11.50 -5.95 -1.66
C ALA A 49 -12.20 -6.15 -0.30
N THR A 50 -12.29 -7.38 0.17
CA THR A 50 -12.99 -7.73 1.42
C THR A 50 -12.06 -8.27 2.51
N GLY A 51 -10.86 -8.74 2.14
CA GLY A 51 -9.88 -9.32 3.06
C GLY A 51 -8.74 -8.41 3.45
N ALA A 52 -8.54 -7.31 2.72
CA ALA A 52 -7.47 -6.34 2.96
C ALA A 52 -7.86 -4.94 2.48
N GLU A 53 -7.28 -3.92 3.09
CA GLU A 53 -7.21 -2.57 2.52
C GLU A 53 -5.79 -2.36 1.98
N PHE A 54 -5.65 -1.59 0.92
CA PHE A 54 -4.33 -1.24 0.40
C PHE A 54 -4.29 0.19 -0.12
N SER A 55 -3.10 0.76 -0.06
CA SER A 55 -2.86 2.13 -0.52
C SER A 55 -1.56 2.24 -1.31
N PHE A 56 -1.56 3.09 -2.31
CA PHE A 56 -0.34 3.56 -2.95
C PHE A 56 0.04 4.92 -2.37
N GLN A 57 1.34 5.15 -2.25
CA GLN A 57 1.87 6.44 -1.81
C GLN A 57 3.18 6.76 -2.51
N SER A 58 3.32 8.03 -2.90
CA SER A 58 4.57 8.61 -3.39
C SER A 58 5.02 9.72 -2.44
N PHE A 59 6.27 9.63 -2.00
CA PHE A 59 6.93 10.68 -1.21
C PHE A 59 7.92 11.41 -2.11
N PRO A 60 7.72 12.69 -2.40
CA PRO A 60 8.75 13.52 -3.03
C PRO A 60 10.06 13.48 -2.26
N ALA A 61 11.19 13.78 -2.92
CA ALA A 61 12.50 13.85 -2.27
C ALA A 61 12.47 14.72 -1.00
N GLY A 62 13.04 14.22 0.09
CA GLY A 62 13.12 14.92 1.36
C GLY A 62 11.83 15.03 2.16
N THR A 63 10.76 14.34 1.76
CA THR A 63 9.48 14.34 2.50
C THR A 63 9.30 13.08 3.34
N GLU A 64 8.38 13.14 4.30
CA GLU A 64 8.09 12.07 5.24
C GLU A 64 6.59 12.00 5.59
N THR A 65 6.19 10.94 6.27
CA THR A 65 4.82 10.81 6.82
C THR A 65 4.49 11.93 7.82
N GLY A 66 5.47 12.40 8.59
CA GLY A 66 5.32 13.50 9.54
C GLY A 66 4.68 13.11 10.88
N PHE A 67 4.30 11.87 11.09
CA PHE A 67 3.74 11.34 12.33
C PHE A 67 4.06 9.87 12.52
N LEU A 68 3.99 9.41 13.77
CA LEU A 68 4.00 7.99 14.12
C LEU A 68 2.55 7.49 14.22
N HIS A 69 2.30 6.28 13.75
CA HIS A 69 1.00 5.62 13.96
C HIS A 69 1.18 4.15 14.32
N THR A 70 0.11 3.55 14.80
CA THR A 70 0.00 2.15 15.18
C THR A 70 -1.38 1.63 14.78
N HIS A 71 -1.58 0.32 14.79
CA HIS A 71 -2.87 -0.32 14.60
C HIS A 71 -3.26 -1.14 15.82
N ARG A 72 -4.54 -1.42 15.97
CA ARG A 72 -5.05 -2.28 17.04
C ARG A 72 -5.00 -3.77 16.66
N THR A 73 -5.33 -4.07 15.40
CA THR A 73 -5.52 -5.45 14.93
C THR A 73 -4.90 -5.71 13.56
N HIS A 74 -4.55 -4.66 12.81
CA HIS A 74 -4.00 -4.82 11.48
C HIS A 74 -2.48 -4.89 11.50
N GLU A 75 -1.97 -5.88 10.83
CA GLU A 75 -0.60 -6.00 10.36
C GLU A 75 -0.49 -5.31 9.00
N GLU A 76 0.64 -4.75 8.68
CA GLU A 76 0.89 -4.09 7.40
C GLU A 76 2.12 -4.66 6.71
N LEU A 77 2.01 -4.79 5.37
CA LEU A 77 3.12 -5.06 4.48
C LEU A 77 3.39 -3.82 3.63
N TYR A 78 4.62 -3.31 3.70
CA TYR A 78 5.11 -2.19 2.93
C TYR A 78 6.00 -2.70 1.82
N PHE A 79 5.61 -2.48 0.59
CA PHE A 79 6.38 -2.83 -0.61
C PHE A 79 6.93 -1.53 -1.20
N PHE A 80 8.25 -1.39 -1.28
CA PHE A 80 8.88 -0.24 -1.90
C PHE A 80 9.11 -0.52 -3.39
N LEU A 81 8.43 0.22 -4.24
CA LEU A 81 8.31 -0.03 -5.68
C LEU A 81 9.29 0.80 -6.50
N ALA A 82 9.79 1.90 -5.97
CA ALA A 82 10.80 2.77 -6.58
C ALA A 82 11.41 3.70 -5.54
N GLY A 83 12.62 4.18 -5.81
CA GLY A 83 13.33 5.14 -4.96
C GLY A 83 14.01 4.47 -3.77
N GLU A 84 14.50 5.31 -2.85
CA GLU A 84 15.16 4.89 -1.61
C GLU A 84 14.76 5.79 -0.44
N GLY A 85 14.81 5.26 0.77
CA GLY A 85 14.43 6.00 1.95
C GLY A 85 14.70 5.23 3.23
N GLN A 86 13.95 5.57 4.26
CA GLN A 86 14.04 4.92 5.56
C GLN A 86 12.65 4.72 6.14
N MET A 87 12.48 3.59 6.82
CA MET A 87 11.35 3.32 7.67
C MET A 87 11.80 3.31 9.13
N GLN A 88 11.01 3.90 10.01
CA GLN A 88 11.23 3.80 11.46
C GLN A 88 10.17 2.87 12.05
N VAL A 89 10.59 1.92 12.87
CA VAL A 89 9.73 1.01 13.64
C VAL A 89 10.22 1.01 15.09
N ASP A 90 9.41 1.52 16.03
CA ASP A 90 9.74 1.67 17.47
C ASP A 90 11.11 2.33 17.73
N GLY A 91 11.47 3.31 16.89
CA GLY A 91 12.74 4.04 16.99
C GLY A 91 13.90 3.41 16.20
N GLU A 92 13.78 2.17 15.76
CA GLU A 92 14.76 1.54 14.88
C GLU A 92 14.63 2.08 13.46
N ILE A 93 15.76 2.46 12.85
CA ILE A 93 15.81 2.99 11.49
C ILE A 93 16.24 1.89 10.53
N ILE A 94 15.37 1.58 9.58
CA ILE A 94 15.54 0.54 8.58
C ILE A 94 15.72 1.22 7.22
N PRO A 95 16.88 1.06 6.53
CA PRO A 95 17.02 1.54 5.16
C PRO A 95 16.12 0.71 4.23
N VAL A 96 15.44 1.39 3.32
CA VAL A 96 14.57 0.75 2.31
C VAL A 96 14.84 1.32 0.93
N ALA A 97 14.67 0.48 -0.09
CA ALA A 97 14.83 0.83 -1.50
C ALA A 97 13.88 -0.01 -2.35
N GLU A 98 13.88 0.23 -3.66
CA GLU A 98 13.14 -0.61 -4.61
C GLU A 98 13.38 -2.11 -4.34
N GLY A 99 12.29 -2.87 -4.22
CA GLY A 99 12.31 -4.30 -3.90
C GLY A 99 12.31 -4.62 -2.40
N SER A 100 12.49 -3.65 -1.49
CA SER A 100 12.36 -3.88 -0.05
C SER A 100 10.91 -4.20 0.32
N VAL A 101 10.74 -5.15 1.22
CA VAL A 101 9.44 -5.47 1.83
C VAL A 101 9.61 -5.46 3.35
N VAL A 102 8.77 -4.68 4.04
CA VAL A 102 8.78 -4.60 5.50
C VAL A 102 7.41 -5.00 6.03
N ARG A 103 7.38 -6.01 6.87
CA ARG A 103 6.20 -6.37 7.65
C ARG A 103 6.24 -5.66 9.00
N VAL A 104 5.14 -5.04 9.40
CA VAL A 104 4.99 -4.43 10.73
C VAL A 104 3.75 -5.01 11.41
N ALA A 105 3.93 -5.59 12.59
CA ALA A 105 2.84 -6.04 13.45
C ALA A 105 1.95 -4.85 13.89
N PRO A 106 0.76 -5.08 14.47
CA PRO A 106 -0.16 -3.98 14.81
C PRO A 106 0.44 -2.93 15.76
N ALA A 107 0.99 -3.35 16.89
CA ALA A 107 1.38 -2.48 17.99
C ALA A 107 2.60 -1.55 17.75
N PRO A 108 3.68 -1.95 17.04
CA PRO A 108 4.83 -1.09 16.83
C PRO A 108 4.48 0.23 16.16
N LYS A 109 5.05 1.33 16.64
CA LYS A 109 4.92 2.66 16.03
C LYS A 109 5.77 2.74 14.78
N ARG A 110 5.23 3.30 13.69
CA ARG A 110 5.96 3.38 12.42
C ARG A 110 5.76 4.69 11.71
N SER A 111 6.76 5.02 10.89
CA SER A 111 6.78 6.16 9.98
C SER A 111 7.74 5.88 8.82
N VAL A 112 7.57 6.59 7.72
CA VAL A 112 8.39 6.46 6.50
C VAL A 112 8.89 7.82 6.07
N ARG A 113 10.14 7.91 5.58
CA ARG A 113 10.69 9.09 4.94
C ARG A 113 11.47 8.78 3.68
N ASN A 114 11.44 9.69 2.74
CA ASN A 114 12.28 9.66 1.55
C ASN A 114 13.61 10.37 1.85
N THR A 115 14.72 9.66 1.78
CA THR A 115 16.08 10.21 1.95
C THR A 115 16.84 10.29 0.64
N GLY A 116 16.24 9.83 -0.47
CA GLY A 116 16.79 9.90 -1.81
C GLY A 116 16.47 11.22 -2.54
N ASN A 117 16.90 11.30 -3.78
CA ASN A 117 16.69 12.46 -4.66
C ASN A 117 15.50 12.26 -5.62
N GLU A 118 15.02 11.03 -5.74
CA GLU A 118 13.87 10.66 -6.57
C GLU A 118 12.67 10.30 -5.69
N PRO A 119 11.44 10.29 -6.22
CA PRO A 119 10.27 9.88 -5.46
C PRO A 119 10.41 8.46 -4.88
N LEU A 120 10.12 8.31 -3.59
CA LEU A 120 9.96 7.00 -2.97
C LEU A 120 8.51 6.55 -3.14
N VAL A 121 8.30 5.46 -3.87
CA VAL A 121 6.96 4.92 -4.15
C VAL A 121 6.76 3.63 -3.38
N MET A 122 5.64 3.52 -2.69
CA MET A 122 5.28 2.31 -1.96
C MET A 122 3.82 1.90 -2.15
N LEU A 123 3.59 0.60 -2.04
CA LEU A 123 2.30 -0.04 -1.81
C LEU A 123 2.27 -0.52 -0.36
N CYS A 124 1.24 -0.15 0.38
CA CYS A 124 0.97 -0.68 1.72
C CYS A 124 -0.31 -1.50 1.71
N ILE A 125 -0.24 -2.74 2.20
CA ILE A 125 -1.37 -3.63 2.36
C ILE A 125 -1.58 -3.84 3.85
N GLN A 126 -2.79 -3.59 4.35
CA GLN A 126 -3.17 -3.84 5.73
C GLN A 126 -4.28 -4.89 5.80
N TYR A 127 -4.14 -5.83 6.70
CA TYR A 127 -5.05 -6.94 6.92
C TYR A 127 -5.01 -7.36 8.38
N LYS A 128 -6.01 -8.14 8.81
CA LYS A 128 -6.07 -8.62 10.19
C LYS A 128 -4.89 -9.58 10.45
N GLU A 129 -4.13 -9.33 11.52
CA GLU A 129 -3.03 -10.19 11.93
C GLU A 129 -3.48 -11.66 12.09
N GLY A 130 -2.68 -12.59 11.57
CA GLY A 130 -2.96 -14.03 11.64
C GLY A 130 -4.12 -14.51 10.75
N SER A 131 -4.59 -13.69 9.79
CA SER A 131 -5.70 -14.07 8.90
C SER A 131 -5.32 -14.97 7.75
N PHE A 132 -4.02 -15.16 7.47
CA PHE A 132 -3.50 -16.10 6.49
C PHE A 132 -2.80 -17.27 7.20
N THR A 133 -3.26 -18.50 6.96
CA THR A 133 -2.78 -19.71 7.62
C THR A 133 -2.16 -20.69 6.61
N ALA A 134 -1.58 -21.79 7.09
CA ALA A 134 -1.06 -22.84 6.22
C ALA A 134 -2.17 -23.51 5.38
N GLU A 135 -3.42 -23.50 5.86
CA GLU A 135 -4.59 -24.03 5.12
C GLU A 135 -4.93 -23.11 3.95
N ASP A 136 -4.84 -21.79 4.15
CA ASP A 136 -5.08 -20.81 3.07
C ASP A 136 -4.03 -20.93 1.95
N ALA A 137 -2.81 -21.33 2.26
CA ALA A 137 -1.74 -21.53 1.28
C ALA A 137 -2.04 -22.64 0.25
N ALA A 138 -2.93 -23.57 0.58
CA ALA A 138 -3.34 -24.68 -0.27
C ALA A 138 -4.71 -24.45 -0.97
N ASP A 139 -5.29 -23.25 -0.91
CA ASP A 139 -6.61 -22.92 -1.43
C ASP A 139 -6.69 -22.92 -2.97
N GLY A 140 -5.55 -22.72 -3.65
CA GLY A 140 -5.50 -22.63 -5.11
C GLY A 140 -5.68 -23.98 -5.82
N GLU A 141 -6.55 -24.02 -6.85
CA GLU A 141 -6.79 -25.20 -7.70
C GLU A 141 -6.35 -24.90 -9.13
N ILE A 142 -5.55 -25.81 -9.72
CA ILE A 142 -5.15 -25.76 -11.13
C ILE A 142 -6.17 -26.53 -11.95
N LEU A 143 -6.84 -25.82 -12.85
CA LEU A 143 -7.83 -26.42 -13.75
C LEU A 143 -7.18 -27.01 -14.99
N ALA A 144 -7.75 -28.10 -15.52
CA ALA A 144 -7.29 -28.71 -16.77
C ALA A 144 -7.82 -28.00 -18.03
N GLU A 145 -8.73 -27.05 -17.85
CA GLU A 145 -9.30 -26.25 -18.93
C GLU A 145 -8.23 -25.36 -19.58
N PRO A 146 -8.13 -25.36 -20.95
CA PRO A 146 -7.14 -24.53 -21.62
C PRO A 146 -7.52 -23.05 -21.57
N VAL A 147 -6.50 -22.19 -21.43
CA VAL A 147 -6.69 -20.74 -21.52
C VAL A 147 -6.90 -20.36 -22.99
N VAL A 148 -7.94 -19.57 -23.25
CA VAL A 148 -8.23 -18.98 -24.57
C VAL A 148 -8.26 -17.45 -24.38
N TRP A 149 -7.37 -16.73 -25.12
CA TRP A 149 -7.27 -15.25 -25.09
C TRP A 149 -8.14 -14.62 -26.18
#